data_bb4b2f2231443160b9eb2d94ef4b8ba0
#
_entry.id   bb4b2f2231443160b9eb2d94ef4b8ba0
#
_cell.length_a   1.000
_cell.length_b   1.000
_cell.length_c   1.000
_cell.angle_alpha   90.00
_cell.angle_beta   90.00
_cell.angle_gamma   90.00
#
_symmetry.space_group_name_H-M   'P 1'
#
loop_
_entity.id
_entity.type
_entity.pdbx_description
1 polymer ?
#
loop_
_entity_poly.entity_id
_entity_poly.type
_entity_poly.pdbx_seq_one_letter_code
_entity_poly.pdbx_strand_id
1 'polypeptide(L)'
;GADSLIVGDVKQSIYRWRNGDWGILNGLKTNIEAFPVKVKTLTTNRRSAANIIHFNNEVFTAACEVLNNIYKEEQKKECKELKEAYNDVCQETYKDPGKGYVKVEFLSDTEDMTYMENTLHHLGEEVELLVAQGVQLKDIAILVRKNRSIPLIADYIYNNTSNKIVSEEAFRLDASLAVCMIMDGLRYLSQPENRIAKAQLAAAYQNEVLHKGIDLNTLLLNEIDDYLPFDFIKEAEQLRLMPLYELMEKLFNLFQMSCIEQQDAYLCAFFDA
;
A
#
# COMPACT_ATOMS: atom_id res chain seq x y z
N GLY A 1 34.00 -26.69 17.45
CA GLY A 1 33.12 -25.61 17.01
C GLY A 1 31.93 -26.20 16.25
N ALA A 2 30.74 -25.70 16.52
CA ALA A 2 29.57 -26.13 15.78
C ALA A 2 29.62 -25.51 14.38
N ASP A 3 29.35 -26.30 13.34
CA ASP A 3 29.18 -25.80 12.00
C ASP A 3 27.92 -24.90 11.95
N SER A 4 28.07 -23.70 11.41
CA SER A 4 26.98 -22.75 11.29
C SER A 4 26.56 -22.62 9.83
N LEU A 5 25.27 -22.55 9.56
CA LEU A 5 24.69 -22.33 8.24
C LEU A 5 23.90 -21.02 8.23
N ILE A 6 24.24 -20.12 7.30
CA ILE A 6 23.50 -18.90 7.03
C ILE A 6 22.88 -19.04 5.63
N VAL A 7 21.57 -18.82 5.53
CA VAL A 7 20.84 -18.86 4.28
C VAL A 7 20.13 -17.52 4.10
N GLY A 8 20.22 -16.92 2.91
CA GLY A 8 19.58 -15.66 2.62
C GLY A 8 19.65 -15.30 1.14
N ASP A 9 18.95 -14.26 0.76
CA ASP A 9 18.97 -13.68 -0.59
C ASP A 9 19.12 -12.16 -0.47
N VAL A 10 20.22 -11.65 -1.02
CA VAL A 10 20.56 -10.22 -1.04
C VAL A 10 19.45 -9.40 -1.70
N LYS A 11 18.84 -9.92 -2.76
CA LYS A 11 17.78 -9.27 -3.53
C LYS A 11 16.45 -9.17 -2.79
N GLN A 12 16.25 -9.98 -1.73
CA GLN A 12 15.06 -9.93 -0.86
C GLN A 12 15.23 -9.01 0.36
N SER A 13 16.32 -8.27 0.45
CA SER A 13 16.54 -7.27 1.52
C SER A 13 15.72 -5.99 1.25
N ILE A 14 14.39 -6.09 1.40
CA ILE A 14 13.44 -5.00 1.10
C ILE A 14 13.15 -4.08 2.29
N TYR A 15 13.66 -4.38 3.48
CA TYR A 15 13.39 -3.61 4.71
C TYR A 15 14.48 -2.59 5.04
N ARG A 16 15.05 -1.90 4.05
CA ARG A 16 16.09 -0.88 4.27
C ARG A 16 15.63 0.22 5.24
N TRP A 17 14.38 0.58 5.19
CA TRP A 17 13.75 1.56 6.08
C TRP A 17 13.63 1.10 7.55
N ARG A 18 13.85 -0.22 7.81
CA ARG A 18 13.97 -0.83 9.15
C ARG A 18 15.42 -1.24 9.46
N ASN A 19 16.41 -0.54 8.92
CA ASN A 19 17.83 -0.88 9.03
C ASN A 19 18.22 -2.24 8.42
N GLY A 20 17.45 -2.76 7.47
CA GLY A 20 17.87 -3.91 6.69
C GLY A 20 19.04 -3.54 5.79
N ASP A 21 20.16 -4.23 5.95
CA ASP A 21 21.37 -4.01 5.14
C ASP A 21 21.72 -5.28 4.35
N TRP A 22 21.56 -5.20 3.03
CA TRP A 22 21.93 -6.28 2.11
C TRP A 22 23.45 -6.52 2.10
N GLY A 23 24.26 -5.52 2.44
CA GLY A 23 25.70 -5.60 2.52
C GLY A 23 26.20 -6.61 3.55
N ILE A 24 25.41 -6.90 4.59
CA ILE A 24 25.74 -7.91 5.59
C ILE A 24 25.89 -9.28 4.95
N LEU A 25 24.91 -9.71 4.14
CA LEU A 25 24.99 -11.01 3.43
C LEU A 25 26.04 -10.99 2.32
N ASN A 26 26.13 -9.89 1.56
CA ASN A 26 27.10 -9.77 0.47
C ASN A 26 28.54 -9.76 0.98
N GLY A 27 28.76 -9.13 2.14
CA GLY A 27 30.07 -9.01 2.75
C GLY A 27 30.52 -10.18 3.64
N LEU A 28 29.77 -11.28 3.74
CA LEU A 28 30.09 -12.39 4.66
C LEU A 28 31.50 -12.96 4.48
N LYS A 29 31.99 -13.05 3.23
CA LYS A 29 33.36 -13.55 2.97
C LYS A 29 34.47 -12.61 3.47
N THR A 30 34.22 -11.31 3.43
CA THR A 30 35.18 -10.27 3.79
C THR A 30 35.08 -9.84 5.25
N ASN A 31 33.88 -9.93 5.84
CA ASN A 31 33.58 -9.42 7.17
C ASN A 31 33.81 -10.47 8.28
N ILE A 32 33.90 -11.76 7.93
CA ILE A 32 34.18 -12.84 8.89
C ILE A 32 35.56 -13.38 8.63
N GLU A 33 36.57 -12.73 9.23
CA GLU A 33 37.97 -13.15 9.10
C GLU A 33 38.35 -14.33 10.03
N ALA A 34 37.64 -14.50 11.13
CA ALA A 34 37.95 -15.48 12.15
C ALA A 34 37.68 -16.95 11.75
N PHE A 35 36.84 -17.18 10.71
CA PHE A 35 36.43 -18.52 10.28
C PHE A 35 36.41 -18.63 8.75
N PRO A 36 36.76 -19.80 8.17
CA PRO A 36 36.65 -20.01 6.73
C PRO A 36 35.15 -20.03 6.30
N VAL A 37 34.73 -19.02 5.56
CA VAL A 37 33.36 -18.94 5.02
C VAL A 37 33.31 -19.55 3.63
N LYS A 38 32.48 -20.58 3.44
CA LYS A 38 32.20 -21.19 2.14
C LYS A 38 30.82 -20.72 1.66
N VAL A 39 30.81 -19.90 0.62
CA VAL A 39 29.57 -19.45 -0.02
C VAL A 39 29.20 -20.39 -1.17
N LYS A 40 27.92 -20.78 -1.21
CA LYS A 40 27.34 -21.56 -2.30
C LYS A 40 26.05 -20.88 -2.78
N THR A 41 26.03 -20.50 -4.04
CA THR A 41 24.83 -19.94 -4.68
C THR A 41 23.93 -21.08 -5.15
N LEU A 42 22.62 -20.96 -4.89
CA LEU A 42 21.58 -21.86 -5.39
C LEU A 42 20.99 -21.27 -6.67
N THR A 43 21.30 -21.86 -7.82
CA THR A 43 20.92 -21.34 -9.14
C THR A 43 19.56 -21.83 -9.60
N THR A 44 19.14 -23.02 -9.15
CA THR A 44 17.95 -23.68 -9.65
C THR A 44 16.70 -23.27 -8.88
N ASN A 45 15.72 -22.68 -9.58
CA ASN A 45 14.40 -22.34 -9.04
C ASN A 45 13.47 -23.56 -9.12
N ARG A 46 13.06 -24.06 -7.95
CA ARG A 46 12.16 -25.22 -7.81
C ARG A 46 10.71 -24.81 -7.53
N ARG A 47 10.45 -23.54 -7.30
CA ARG A 47 9.12 -22.99 -6.95
C ARG A 47 8.29 -22.71 -8.18
N SER A 48 8.82 -21.94 -9.10
CA SER A 48 8.08 -21.35 -10.22
C SER A 48 8.08 -22.26 -11.47
N ALA A 49 7.10 -22.05 -12.34
CA ALA A 49 7.07 -22.65 -13.66
C ALA A 49 8.09 -21.99 -14.59
N ALA A 50 8.54 -22.71 -15.64
CA ALA A 50 9.66 -22.28 -16.48
C ALA A 50 9.44 -20.93 -17.15
N ASN A 51 8.27 -20.66 -17.73
CA ASN A 51 7.99 -19.38 -18.41
C ASN A 51 8.07 -18.17 -17.46
N ILE A 52 7.67 -18.36 -16.19
CA ILE A 52 7.78 -17.30 -15.16
C ILE A 52 9.25 -17.02 -14.85
N ILE A 53 10.08 -18.06 -14.75
CA ILE A 53 11.53 -17.91 -14.49
C ILE A 53 12.20 -17.19 -15.66
N HIS A 54 11.91 -17.59 -16.90
CA HIS A 54 12.46 -16.95 -18.09
C HIS A 54 12.06 -15.46 -18.17
N PHE A 55 10.77 -15.16 -17.95
CA PHE A 55 10.29 -13.78 -17.91
C PHE A 55 11.01 -12.96 -16.84
N ASN A 56 11.15 -13.49 -15.62
CA ASN A 56 11.83 -12.79 -14.55
C ASN A 56 13.32 -12.57 -14.85
N ASN A 57 14.00 -13.57 -15.41
CA ASN A 57 15.41 -13.43 -15.83
C ASN A 57 15.58 -12.28 -16.81
N GLU A 58 14.77 -12.22 -17.86
CA GLU A 58 14.81 -11.15 -18.87
C GLU A 58 14.48 -9.77 -18.26
N VAL A 59 13.38 -9.68 -17.51
CA VAL A 59 12.94 -8.40 -16.92
C VAL A 59 13.98 -7.86 -15.94
N PHE A 60 14.50 -8.67 -15.02
CA PHE A 60 15.44 -8.17 -14.00
C PHE A 60 16.82 -7.88 -14.61
N THR A 61 17.24 -8.61 -15.63
CA THR A 61 18.48 -8.29 -16.37
C THR A 61 18.34 -6.95 -17.09
N ALA A 62 17.27 -6.77 -17.87
CA ALA A 62 17.01 -5.52 -18.57
C ALA A 62 16.82 -4.33 -17.62
N ALA A 63 16.08 -4.52 -16.51
CA ALA A 63 15.88 -3.49 -15.51
C ALA A 63 17.20 -3.06 -14.85
N CYS A 64 18.09 -3.99 -14.57
CA CYS A 64 19.41 -3.68 -14.04
C CYS A 64 20.25 -2.82 -15.01
N GLU A 65 20.21 -3.15 -16.29
CA GLU A 65 20.91 -2.37 -17.32
C GLU A 65 20.33 -0.96 -17.46
N VAL A 66 19.01 -0.83 -17.57
CA VAL A 66 18.32 0.46 -17.68
C VAL A 66 18.62 1.34 -16.45
N LEU A 67 18.48 0.81 -15.26
CA LEU A 67 18.74 1.57 -14.02
C LEU A 67 20.21 1.98 -13.90
N ASN A 68 21.14 1.12 -14.30
CA ASN A 68 22.57 1.48 -14.30
C ASN A 68 22.88 2.58 -15.32
N ASN A 69 22.23 2.57 -16.49
CA ASN A 69 22.39 3.62 -17.49
C ASN A 69 21.83 4.96 -16.99
N ILE A 70 20.64 4.98 -16.42
CA ILE A 70 20.05 6.19 -15.79
C ILE A 70 21.00 6.73 -14.72
N TYR A 71 21.46 5.87 -13.80
CA TYR A 71 22.38 6.27 -12.77
C TYR A 71 23.71 6.85 -13.30
N LYS A 72 24.23 6.22 -14.39
CA LYS A 72 25.44 6.69 -15.07
C LYS A 72 25.25 8.07 -15.71
N GLU A 73 24.08 8.33 -16.29
CA GLU A 73 23.75 9.64 -16.87
C GLU A 73 23.65 10.72 -15.78
N GLU A 74 23.01 10.43 -14.66
CA GLU A 74 22.82 11.37 -13.56
C GLU A 74 24.09 11.60 -12.75
N GLN A 75 24.78 10.54 -12.35
CA GLN A 75 25.91 10.59 -11.43
C GLN A 75 27.28 10.57 -12.11
N LYS A 76 27.33 10.42 -13.44
CA LYS A 76 28.57 10.30 -14.25
C LYS A 76 29.47 9.13 -13.82
N LYS A 77 28.92 8.12 -13.16
CA LYS A 77 29.62 6.90 -12.72
C LYS A 77 28.66 5.70 -12.76
N GLU A 78 29.21 4.49 -12.81
CA GLU A 78 28.42 3.26 -12.74
C GLU A 78 28.00 2.94 -11.30
N CYS A 79 26.83 2.35 -11.12
CA CYS A 79 26.36 1.82 -9.84
C CYS A 79 26.93 0.40 -9.65
N LYS A 80 28.06 0.30 -8.99
CA LYS A 80 28.72 -1.00 -8.73
C LYS A 80 27.86 -1.90 -7.85
N GLU A 81 27.21 -1.34 -6.85
CA GLU A 81 26.35 -2.07 -5.90
C GLU A 81 25.18 -2.74 -6.62
N LEU A 82 24.57 -2.05 -7.59
CA LEU A 82 23.48 -2.62 -8.39
C LEU A 82 23.97 -3.81 -9.24
N LYS A 83 25.12 -3.66 -9.90
CA LYS A 83 25.73 -4.73 -10.68
C LYS A 83 26.12 -5.94 -9.83
N GLU A 84 26.70 -5.71 -8.65
CA GLU A 84 27.07 -6.77 -7.71
C GLU A 84 25.86 -7.52 -7.17
N ALA A 85 24.78 -6.80 -6.80
CA ALA A 85 23.57 -7.39 -6.26
C ALA A 85 22.81 -8.26 -7.27
N TYR A 86 22.93 -7.93 -8.57
CA TYR A 86 22.19 -8.59 -9.65
C TYR A 86 23.06 -9.41 -10.60
N ASN A 87 24.34 -9.66 -10.29
CA ASN A 87 25.23 -10.45 -11.15
C ASN A 87 24.78 -11.91 -11.31
N ASP A 88 24.05 -12.45 -10.33
CA ASP A 88 23.55 -13.81 -10.26
C ASP A 88 22.00 -13.86 -10.33
N VAL A 89 21.36 -12.89 -10.98
CA VAL A 89 19.90 -12.78 -11.03
C VAL A 89 19.24 -13.92 -11.82
N CYS A 90 19.93 -14.43 -12.84
CA CYS A 90 19.40 -15.49 -13.69
C CYS A 90 19.32 -16.82 -12.95
N GLN A 91 18.15 -17.44 -13.04
CA GLN A 91 17.86 -18.72 -12.40
C GLN A 91 17.62 -19.81 -13.44
N GLU A 92 18.06 -21.02 -13.12
CA GLU A 92 17.80 -22.21 -13.92
C GLU A 92 16.42 -22.79 -13.61
N THR A 93 15.76 -23.35 -14.62
CA THR A 93 14.46 -24.01 -14.44
C THR A 93 14.63 -25.43 -13.96
N TYR A 94 13.81 -25.85 -13.01
CA TYR A 94 13.72 -27.26 -12.56
C TYR A 94 12.53 -27.98 -13.18
N LYS A 95 11.42 -27.25 -13.39
CA LYS A 95 10.15 -27.80 -13.90
C LYS A 95 10.13 -27.82 -15.42
N ASP A 96 9.19 -28.60 -15.96
CA ASP A 96 9.04 -28.80 -17.41
C ASP A 96 9.03 -27.49 -18.21
N PRO A 97 9.74 -27.45 -19.33
CA PRO A 97 9.71 -26.32 -20.24
C PRO A 97 8.30 -25.96 -20.72
N GLY A 98 8.04 -24.68 -20.98
CA GLY A 98 6.76 -24.20 -21.52
C GLY A 98 5.59 -24.11 -20.56
N LYS A 99 5.76 -24.50 -19.29
CA LYS A 99 4.72 -24.29 -18.27
C LYS A 99 4.83 -22.91 -17.63
N GLY A 100 3.67 -22.40 -17.19
CA GLY A 100 3.49 -21.07 -16.63
C GLY A 100 3.05 -20.06 -17.69
N TYR A 101 2.33 -19.04 -17.24
CA TYR A 101 1.80 -17.99 -18.09
C TYR A 101 2.18 -16.63 -17.50
N VAL A 102 2.53 -15.71 -18.36
CA VAL A 102 2.78 -14.31 -18.02
C VAL A 102 2.05 -13.43 -19.02
N LYS A 103 1.27 -12.49 -18.54
CA LYS A 103 0.58 -11.46 -19.32
C LYS A 103 1.07 -10.09 -18.85
N VAL A 104 1.37 -9.20 -19.78
CA VAL A 104 1.71 -7.81 -19.49
C VAL A 104 0.77 -6.93 -20.28
N GLU A 105 0.08 -6.05 -19.57
CA GLU A 105 -0.81 -5.05 -20.17
C GLU A 105 -0.34 -3.65 -19.81
N PHE A 106 -0.38 -2.75 -20.80
CA PHE A 106 -0.14 -1.33 -20.60
C PHE A 106 -1.47 -0.60 -20.75
N LEU A 107 -1.91 0.02 -19.67
CA LEU A 107 -3.16 0.77 -19.62
C LEU A 107 -2.87 2.26 -19.64
N SER A 108 -3.82 3.04 -20.13
CA SER A 108 -3.79 4.50 -20.16
C SER A 108 -5.16 5.07 -19.87
N ASP A 109 -5.27 6.37 -19.73
CA ASP A 109 -6.56 7.07 -19.73
C ASP A 109 -7.27 6.81 -21.07
N THR A 110 -8.58 6.66 -21.00
CA THR A 110 -9.49 6.59 -22.15
C THR A 110 -10.41 7.80 -22.14
N GLU A 111 -11.27 7.95 -23.17
CA GLU A 111 -12.26 9.05 -23.22
C GLU A 111 -13.27 8.96 -22.05
N ASP A 112 -13.59 7.72 -21.60
CA ASP A 112 -14.64 7.46 -20.60
C ASP A 112 -14.07 7.11 -19.21
N MET A 113 -12.81 6.72 -19.08
CA MET A 113 -12.21 6.23 -17.84
C MET A 113 -10.81 6.81 -17.61
N THR A 114 -10.53 7.18 -16.37
CA THR A 114 -9.19 7.48 -15.91
C THR A 114 -8.32 6.21 -15.90
N TYR A 115 -7.01 6.38 -15.90
CA TYR A 115 -6.05 5.26 -15.77
C TYR A 115 -6.38 4.34 -14.58
N MET A 116 -6.79 4.93 -13.44
CA MET A 116 -7.12 4.16 -12.24
C MET A 116 -8.39 3.32 -12.43
N GLU A 117 -9.45 3.93 -12.94
CA GLU A 117 -10.73 3.23 -13.23
C GLU A 117 -10.52 2.11 -14.25
N ASN A 118 -9.78 2.40 -15.30
CA ASN A 118 -9.43 1.41 -16.32
C ASN A 118 -8.62 0.24 -15.72
N THR A 119 -7.67 0.55 -14.83
CA THR A 119 -6.86 -0.47 -14.14
C THR A 119 -7.73 -1.34 -13.22
N LEU A 120 -8.64 -0.74 -12.46
CA LEU A 120 -9.56 -1.47 -11.58
C LEU A 120 -10.50 -2.37 -12.37
N HIS A 121 -11.02 -1.87 -13.50
CA HIS A 121 -11.90 -2.64 -14.39
C HIS A 121 -11.18 -3.88 -14.95
N HIS A 122 -10.01 -3.69 -15.55
CA HIS A 122 -9.22 -4.81 -16.09
C HIS A 122 -8.78 -5.80 -15.02
N LEU A 123 -8.45 -5.33 -13.82
CA LEU A 123 -8.13 -6.21 -12.70
C LEU A 123 -9.34 -7.07 -12.29
N GLY A 124 -10.53 -6.48 -12.22
CA GLY A 124 -11.75 -7.22 -11.91
C GLY A 124 -12.06 -8.29 -12.96
N GLU A 125 -12.00 -7.94 -14.24
CA GLU A 125 -12.18 -8.89 -15.35
C GLU A 125 -11.17 -10.04 -15.32
N GLU A 126 -9.89 -9.77 -15.05
CA GLU A 126 -8.87 -10.81 -14.96
C GLU A 126 -9.10 -11.76 -13.78
N VAL A 127 -9.51 -11.25 -12.61
CA VAL A 127 -9.88 -12.08 -11.47
C VAL A 127 -11.08 -12.97 -11.82
N GLU A 128 -12.13 -12.42 -12.42
CA GLU A 128 -13.29 -13.21 -12.85
C GLU A 128 -12.95 -14.27 -13.90
N LEU A 129 -12.09 -13.92 -14.86
CA LEU A 129 -11.60 -14.86 -15.86
C LEU A 129 -10.85 -16.03 -15.23
N LEU A 130 -9.96 -15.76 -14.29
CA LEU A 130 -9.19 -16.79 -13.56
C LEU A 130 -10.13 -17.70 -12.76
N VAL A 131 -11.10 -17.14 -12.07
CA VAL A 131 -12.11 -17.92 -11.31
C VAL A 131 -12.96 -18.78 -12.26
N ALA A 132 -13.37 -18.25 -13.41
CA ALA A 132 -14.10 -19.00 -14.42
C ALA A 132 -13.28 -20.16 -15.01
N GLN A 133 -11.96 -20.04 -15.05
CA GLN A 133 -11.03 -21.10 -15.44
C GLN A 133 -10.76 -22.12 -14.32
N GLY A 134 -11.36 -21.95 -13.14
CA GLY A 134 -11.27 -22.88 -12.01
C GLY A 134 -10.15 -22.56 -11.02
N VAL A 135 -9.49 -21.40 -11.12
CA VAL A 135 -8.53 -20.94 -10.11
C VAL A 135 -9.30 -20.57 -8.84
N GLN A 136 -8.84 -21.04 -7.70
CA GLN A 136 -9.49 -20.73 -6.43
C GLN A 136 -9.04 -19.33 -5.95
N LEU A 137 -9.94 -18.54 -5.38
CA LEU A 137 -9.64 -17.19 -4.88
C LEU A 137 -8.44 -17.15 -3.92
N LYS A 138 -8.28 -18.16 -3.07
CA LYS A 138 -7.13 -18.28 -2.15
C LYS A 138 -5.78 -18.43 -2.83
N ASP A 139 -5.76 -18.79 -4.12
CA ASP A 139 -4.55 -18.97 -4.92
C ASP A 139 -4.24 -17.75 -5.79
N ILE A 140 -5.08 -16.70 -5.70
CA ILE A 140 -4.90 -15.41 -6.39
C ILE A 140 -4.35 -14.38 -5.39
N ALA A 141 -3.25 -13.74 -5.74
CA ALA A 141 -2.69 -12.64 -4.95
C ALA A 141 -2.50 -11.39 -5.82
N ILE A 142 -2.99 -10.25 -5.34
CA ILE A 142 -2.84 -8.94 -5.98
C ILE A 142 -1.73 -8.19 -5.26
N LEU A 143 -0.66 -7.84 -5.98
CA LEU A 143 0.45 -7.08 -5.44
C LEU A 143 0.42 -5.65 -5.94
N VAL A 144 0.58 -4.69 -5.02
CA VAL A 144 0.56 -3.27 -5.33
C VAL A 144 1.85 -2.57 -4.90
N ARG A 145 2.17 -1.48 -5.58
CA ARG A 145 3.37 -0.68 -5.25
C ARG A 145 3.17 0.18 -4.00
N LYS A 146 1.94 0.62 -3.74
CA LYS A 146 1.59 1.51 -2.61
C LYS A 146 0.36 0.99 -1.90
N ASN A 147 0.40 0.93 -0.57
CA ASN A 147 -0.71 0.44 0.26
C ASN A 147 -2.00 1.22 0.03
N ARG A 148 -1.93 2.52 -0.26
CA ARG A 148 -3.10 3.36 -0.55
C ARG A 148 -3.97 2.87 -1.72
N SER A 149 -3.45 1.99 -2.58
CA SER A 149 -4.23 1.39 -3.66
C SER A 149 -5.05 0.17 -3.21
N ILE A 150 -4.75 -0.39 -2.03
CA ILE A 150 -5.42 -1.60 -1.53
C ILE A 150 -6.91 -1.37 -1.24
N PRO A 151 -7.29 -0.29 -0.52
CA PRO A 151 -8.71 0.00 -0.29
C PRO A 151 -9.49 0.16 -1.60
N LEU A 152 -8.94 0.90 -2.57
CA LEU A 152 -9.59 1.14 -3.87
C LEU A 152 -9.86 -0.17 -4.63
N ILE A 153 -8.88 -1.09 -4.61
CA ILE A 153 -9.03 -2.42 -5.23
C ILE A 153 -10.06 -3.24 -4.48
N ALA A 154 -10.03 -3.23 -3.16
CA ALA A 154 -10.96 -3.98 -2.32
C ALA A 154 -12.41 -3.51 -2.54
N ASP A 155 -12.63 -2.19 -2.53
CA ASP A 155 -13.94 -1.59 -2.76
C ASP A 155 -14.45 -1.89 -4.18
N TYR A 156 -13.57 -1.78 -5.19
CA TYR A 156 -13.96 -2.11 -6.55
C TYR A 156 -14.39 -3.56 -6.70
N ILE A 157 -13.61 -4.52 -6.20
CA ILE A 157 -13.92 -5.95 -6.29
C ILE A 157 -15.18 -6.28 -5.48
N TYR A 158 -15.34 -5.70 -4.29
CA TYR A 158 -16.53 -5.91 -3.46
C TYR A 158 -17.82 -5.42 -4.13
N ASN A 159 -17.78 -4.25 -4.77
CA ASN A 159 -18.96 -3.64 -5.37
C ASN A 159 -19.27 -4.15 -6.78
N ASN A 160 -18.28 -4.61 -7.53
CA ASN A 160 -18.44 -4.94 -8.95
C ASN A 160 -18.30 -6.43 -9.26
N THR A 161 -17.88 -7.25 -8.30
CA THR A 161 -17.76 -8.70 -8.49
C THR A 161 -18.43 -9.45 -7.34
N SER A 162 -18.65 -10.77 -7.51
CA SER A 162 -19.11 -11.64 -6.41
C SER A 162 -17.95 -12.15 -5.52
N ASN A 163 -16.74 -11.71 -5.76
CA ASN A 163 -15.53 -12.20 -5.11
C ASN A 163 -15.23 -11.42 -3.81
N LYS A 164 -14.55 -12.09 -2.87
CA LYS A 164 -14.12 -11.50 -1.61
C LYS A 164 -12.61 -11.33 -1.57
N ILE A 165 -12.15 -10.18 -1.10
CA ILE A 165 -10.75 -9.91 -0.82
C ILE A 165 -10.48 -10.09 0.68
N VAL A 166 -9.29 -10.62 1.01
CA VAL A 166 -8.74 -10.65 2.36
C VAL A 166 -7.46 -9.79 2.38
N SER A 167 -7.46 -8.72 3.14
CA SER A 167 -6.29 -7.88 3.33
C SER A 167 -6.36 -7.19 4.70
N GLU A 168 -5.27 -7.21 5.44
CA GLU A 168 -5.17 -6.45 6.70
C GLU A 168 -5.24 -4.93 6.45
N GLU A 169 -4.69 -4.45 5.32
CA GLU A 169 -4.67 -3.03 4.96
C GLU A 169 -6.00 -2.55 4.39
N ALA A 170 -6.77 -3.40 3.70
CA ALA A 170 -8.06 -3.03 3.09
C ALA A 170 -9.12 -2.68 4.15
N PHE A 171 -9.00 -3.21 5.36
CA PHE A 171 -9.96 -3.03 6.45
C PHE A 171 -9.39 -2.23 7.63
N ARG A 172 -8.28 -1.54 7.43
CA ARG A 172 -7.76 -0.63 8.46
C ARG A 172 -8.70 0.56 8.61
N LEU A 173 -9.28 0.70 9.80
CA LEU A 173 -10.21 1.79 10.13
C LEU A 173 -9.58 3.17 9.98
N ASP A 174 -8.26 3.29 10.19
CA ASP A 174 -7.49 4.54 9.99
C ASP A 174 -7.23 4.91 8.52
N ALA A 175 -7.58 4.04 7.57
CA ALA A 175 -7.60 4.35 6.15
C ALA A 175 -8.89 5.07 5.72
N SER A 176 -9.96 4.99 6.51
CA SER A 176 -11.23 5.66 6.25
C SER A 176 -11.20 7.11 6.70
N LEU A 177 -11.47 8.02 5.78
CA LEU A 177 -11.56 9.45 6.08
C LEU A 177 -12.68 9.75 7.07
N ALA A 178 -13.86 9.15 6.89
CA ALA A 178 -15.00 9.34 7.79
C ALA A 178 -14.69 8.85 9.22
N VAL A 179 -14.02 7.69 9.36
CA VAL A 179 -13.55 7.20 10.66
C VAL A 179 -12.54 8.16 11.29
N CYS A 180 -11.56 8.63 10.50
CA CYS A 180 -10.58 9.62 10.98
C CYS A 180 -11.27 10.91 11.43
N MET A 181 -12.26 11.42 10.69
CA MET A 181 -13.03 12.61 11.08
C MET A 181 -13.80 12.40 12.38
N ILE A 182 -14.44 11.24 12.58
CA ILE A 182 -15.11 10.91 13.85
C ILE A 182 -14.08 10.90 14.99
N MET A 183 -12.95 10.23 14.80
CA MET A 183 -11.89 10.16 15.81
C MET A 183 -11.31 11.53 16.15
N ASP A 184 -11.11 12.39 15.18
CA ASP A 184 -10.62 13.76 15.40
C ASP A 184 -11.68 14.64 16.07
N GLY A 185 -12.97 14.43 15.75
CA GLY A 185 -14.08 15.05 16.47
C GLY A 185 -14.13 14.63 17.95
N LEU A 186 -13.97 13.34 18.24
CA LEU A 186 -13.87 12.82 19.60
C LEU A 186 -12.66 13.38 20.36
N ARG A 187 -11.49 13.47 19.67
CA ARG A 187 -10.28 14.09 20.25
C ARG A 187 -10.49 15.59 20.54
N TYR A 188 -11.11 16.31 19.63
CA TYR A 188 -11.46 17.73 19.84
C TYR A 188 -12.34 17.89 21.09
N LEU A 189 -13.37 17.08 21.21
CA LEU A 189 -14.28 17.16 22.37
C LEU A 189 -13.58 16.77 23.68
N SER A 190 -12.69 15.78 23.68
CA SER A 190 -11.95 15.36 24.87
C SER A 190 -10.79 16.28 25.22
N GLN A 191 -10.14 16.89 24.23
CA GLN A 191 -8.95 17.72 24.35
C GLN A 191 -9.06 18.98 23.48
N PRO A 192 -9.83 19.99 23.86
CA PRO A 192 -10.07 21.19 23.02
C PRO A 192 -8.80 21.97 22.66
N GLU A 193 -7.75 21.80 23.44
CA GLU A 193 -6.45 22.44 23.21
C GLU A 193 -5.61 21.74 22.12
N ASN A 194 -6.06 20.58 21.66
CA ASN A 194 -5.35 19.83 20.61
C ASN A 194 -5.59 20.46 19.23
N ARG A 195 -4.78 21.48 18.91
CA ARG A 195 -4.87 22.21 17.63
C ARG A 195 -4.65 21.34 16.41
N ILE A 196 -3.88 20.24 16.53
CA ILE A 196 -3.61 19.35 15.40
C ILE A 196 -4.87 18.57 15.03
N ALA A 197 -5.53 17.91 15.99
CA ALA A 197 -6.78 17.20 15.74
C ALA A 197 -7.86 18.13 15.20
N LYS A 198 -7.96 19.36 15.77
CA LYS A 198 -8.87 20.39 15.30
C LYS A 198 -8.61 20.81 13.85
N ALA A 199 -7.34 21.01 13.49
CA ALA A 199 -6.96 21.40 12.13
C ALA A 199 -7.16 20.26 11.13
N GLN A 200 -6.90 19.00 11.51
CA GLN A 200 -7.16 17.83 10.69
C GLN A 200 -8.65 17.68 10.39
N LEU A 201 -9.49 17.78 11.43
CA LEU A 201 -10.95 17.72 11.29
C LEU A 201 -11.49 18.84 10.39
N ALA A 202 -11.02 20.09 10.60
CA ALA A 202 -11.40 21.22 9.79
C ALA A 202 -10.94 21.08 8.33
N ALA A 203 -9.71 20.63 8.10
CA ALA A 203 -9.19 20.37 6.76
C ALA A 203 -10.01 19.31 6.02
N ALA A 204 -10.30 18.18 6.68
CA ALA A 204 -11.12 17.12 6.11
C ALA A 204 -12.54 17.63 5.77
N TYR A 205 -13.18 18.33 6.68
CA TYR A 205 -14.52 18.90 6.45
C TYR A 205 -14.55 19.89 5.29
N GLN A 206 -13.61 20.86 5.25
CA GLN A 206 -13.58 21.90 4.22
C GLN A 206 -13.23 21.34 2.84
N ASN A 207 -12.32 20.36 2.76
CA ASN A 207 -11.80 19.88 1.49
C ASN A 207 -12.61 18.72 0.92
N GLU A 208 -13.01 17.75 1.75
CA GLU A 208 -13.64 16.52 1.27
C GLU A 208 -15.18 16.59 1.31
N VAL A 209 -15.75 17.39 2.23
CA VAL A 209 -17.20 17.56 2.31
C VAL A 209 -17.68 18.82 1.59
N LEU A 210 -16.98 19.95 1.81
CA LEU A 210 -17.37 21.24 1.22
C LEU A 210 -16.61 21.59 -0.08
N HIS A 211 -15.63 20.79 -0.47
CA HIS A 211 -14.81 20.95 -1.70
C HIS A 211 -14.16 22.33 -1.87
N LYS A 212 -13.71 22.97 -0.78
CA LYS A 212 -13.16 24.34 -0.80
C LYS A 212 -11.66 24.44 -1.05
N GLY A 213 -10.90 23.34 -0.99
CA GLY A 213 -9.47 23.29 -1.28
C GLY A 213 -8.61 24.16 -0.34
N ILE A 214 -8.91 24.18 0.96
CA ILE A 214 -8.21 25.01 1.94
C ILE A 214 -6.87 24.38 2.32
N ASP A 215 -5.79 25.15 2.29
CA ASP A 215 -4.46 24.72 2.74
C ASP A 215 -4.39 24.65 4.26
N LEU A 216 -3.69 23.63 4.77
CA LEU A 216 -3.53 23.38 6.21
C LEU A 216 -2.84 24.55 6.93
N ASN A 217 -1.89 25.24 6.28
CA ASN A 217 -1.24 26.42 6.86
C ASN A 217 -2.24 27.56 7.09
N THR A 218 -3.20 27.74 6.20
CA THR A 218 -4.28 28.73 6.35
C THR A 218 -5.11 28.43 7.60
N LEU A 219 -5.44 27.17 7.85
CA LEU A 219 -6.17 26.74 9.06
C LEU A 219 -5.38 27.00 10.34
N LEU A 220 -4.07 26.72 10.33
CA LEU A 220 -3.21 26.90 11.50
C LEU A 220 -2.93 28.36 11.85
N LEU A 221 -3.02 29.26 10.87
CA LEU A 221 -2.80 30.71 11.05
C LEU A 221 -4.05 31.47 11.47
N ASN A 222 -5.24 30.88 11.33
CA ASN A 222 -6.53 31.48 11.65
C ASN A 222 -7.19 30.79 12.85
N GLU A 223 -8.36 31.31 13.27
CA GLU A 223 -9.23 30.62 14.23
C GLU A 223 -9.87 29.41 13.56
N ILE A 224 -9.43 28.21 13.97
CA ILE A 224 -9.83 26.95 13.34
C ILE A 224 -11.33 26.69 13.49
N ASP A 225 -11.95 27.19 14.53
CA ASP A 225 -13.39 27.04 14.82
C ASP A 225 -14.29 27.61 13.72
N ASP A 226 -13.84 28.64 13.02
CA ASP A 226 -14.56 29.25 11.90
C ASP A 226 -14.66 28.31 10.67
N TYR A 227 -13.86 27.25 10.64
CA TYR A 227 -13.83 26.26 9.56
C TYR A 227 -14.56 24.95 9.91
N LEU A 228 -15.16 24.88 11.09
CA LEU A 228 -15.94 23.74 11.56
C LEU A 228 -17.46 24.05 11.49
N PRO A 229 -18.33 23.03 11.48
CA PRO A 229 -19.78 23.24 11.54
C PRO A 229 -20.17 24.05 12.77
N PHE A 230 -20.96 25.11 12.57
CA PHE A 230 -21.41 25.98 13.65
C PHE A 230 -22.11 25.23 14.79
N ASP A 231 -22.98 24.26 14.45
CA ASP A 231 -23.71 23.48 15.44
C ASP A 231 -22.77 22.58 16.26
N PHE A 232 -21.68 22.08 15.65
CA PHE A 232 -20.67 21.31 16.36
C PHE A 232 -19.97 22.13 17.46
N ILE A 233 -19.57 23.35 17.13
CA ILE A 233 -18.93 24.27 18.09
C ILE A 233 -19.92 24.67 19.20
N LYS A 234 -21.14 25.06 18.82
CA LYS A 234 -22.19 25.51 19.73
C LYS A 234 -22.63 24.43 20.71
N GLU A 235 -22.74 23.19 20.27
CA GLU A 235 -23.23 22.06 21.05
C GLU A 235 -22.09 21.27 21.74
N ALA A 236 -20.83 21.71 21.66
CA ALA A 236 -19.65 20.94 22.11
C ALA A 236 -19.77 20.43 23.56
N GLU A 237 -20.29 21.25 24.49
CA GLU A 237 -20.49 20.83 25.90
C GLU A 237 -21.57 19.74 26.04
N GLN A 238 -22.62 19.80 25.24
CA GLN A 238 -23.68 18.79 25.26
C GLN A 238 -23.19 17.48 24.62
N LEU A 239 -22.44 17.58 23.51
CA LEU A 239 -21.85 16.44 22.83
C LEU A 239 -20.91 15.64 23.74
N ARG A 240 -20.15 16.29 24.62
CA ARG A 240 -19.27 15.63 25.59
C ARG A 240 -20.01 14.74 26.60
N LEU A 241 -21.28 15.00 26.83
CA LEU A 241 -22.09 14.26 27.80
C LEU A 241 -22.88 13.11 27.16
N MET A 242 -22.84 12.98 25.83
CA MET A 242 -23.57 11.94 25.13
C MET A 242 -22.90 10.56 25.27
N PRO A 243 -23.67 9.46 25.23
CA PRO A 243 -23.14 8.12 25.07
C PRO A 243 -22.32 8.01 23.79
N LEU A 244 -21.23 7.22 23.82
CA LEU A 244 -20.25 7.19 22.73
C LEU A 244 -20.88 6.89 21.35
N TYR A 245 -21.75 5.88 21.29
CA TYR A 245 -22.40 5.48 20.04
C TYR A 245 -23.27 6.61 19.46
N GLU A 246 -24.10 7.22 20.29
CA GLU A 246 -24.96 8.35 19.88
C GLU A 246 -24.12 9.58 19.48
N LEU A 247 -23.00 9.80 20.15
CA LEU A 247 -22.06 10.86 19.82
C LEU A 247 -21.41 10.63 18.44
N MET A 248 -20.97 9.41 18.15
CA MET A 248 -20.39 9.06 16.83
C MET A 248 -21.41 9.27 15.70
N GLU A 249 -22.67 8.82 15.90
CA GLU A 249 -23.74 9.05 14.94
C GLU A 249 -24.05 10.54 14.76
N LYS A 250 -24.07 11.31 15.85
CA LYS A 250 -24.26 12.76 15.81
C LYS A 250 -23.14 13.47 15.08
N LEU A 251 -21.88 13.08 15.30
CA LEU A 251 -20.72 13.61 14.56
C LEU A 251 -20.82 13.30 13.07
N PHE A 252 -21.17 12.06 12.70
CA PHE A 252 -21.40 11.68 11.30
C PHE A 252 -22.39 12.60 10.60
N ASN A 253 -23.49 12.91 11.29
CA ASN A 253 -24.54 13.79 10.74
C ASN A 253 -24.10 15.27 10.71
N LEU A 254 -23.50 15.80 11.80
CA LEU A 254 -23.07 17.19 11.88
C LEU A 254 -22.03 17.56 10.81
N PHE A 255 -21.13 16.64 10.50
CA PHE A 255 -20.11 16.80 9.48
C PHE A 255 -20.53 16.35 8.10
N GLN A 256 -21.80 15.96 7.90
CA GLN A 256 -22.39 15.52 6.63
C GLN A 256 -21.53 14.44 5.92
N MET A 257 -20.99 13.50 6.69
CA MET A 257 -20.04 12.50 6.19
C MET A 257 -20.65 11.52 5.18
N SER A 258 -21.98 11.48 5.05
CA SER A 258 -22.69 10.74 3.99
C SER A 258 -22.35 11.21 2.56
N CYS A 259 -21.74 12.42 2.43
CA CYS A 259 -21.27 12.92 1.14
C CYS A 259 -19.91 12.30 0.73
N ILE A 260 -19.22 11.63 1.64
CA ILE A 260 -17.92 11.01 1.38
C ILE A 260 -18.19 9.62 0.82
N GLU A 261 -17.84 9.41 -0.43
CA GLU A 261 -18.07 8.14 -1.11
C GLU A 261 -17.23 7.00 -0.53
N GLN A 262 -17.70 5.76 -0.69
CA GLN A 262 -16.97 4.51 -0.38
C GLN A 262 -16.54 4.34 1.10
N GLN A 263 -17.29 4.91 2.06
CA GLN A 263 -16.95 4.81 3.50
C GLN A 263 -17.81 3.81 4.28
N ASP A 264 -18.91 3.31 3.70
CA ASP A 264 -19.93 2.54 4.43
C ASP A 264 -19.38 1.28 5.09
N ALA A 265 -18.53 0.52 4.41
CA ALA A 265 -17.95 -0.71 4.95
C ALA A 265 -17.04 -0.44 6.17
N TYR A 266 -16.29 0.65 6.14
CA TYR A 266 -15.42 1.08 7.25
C TYR A 266 -16.22 1.59 8.43
N LEU A 267 -17.26 2.37 8.15
CA LEU A 267 -18.16 2.88 9.19
C LEU A 267 -18.90 1.74 9.89
N CYS A 268 -19.46 0.78 9.15
CA CYS A 268 -20.04 -0.42 9.76
C CYS A 268 -19.04 -1.15 10.67
N ALA A 269 -17.85 -1.44 10.17
CA ALA A 269 -16.80 -2.10 10.95
C ALA A 269 -16.37 -1.28 12.20
N PHE A 270 -16.34 0.05 12.07
CA PHE A 270 -16.00 0.96 13.16
C PHE A 270 -17.08 1.03 14.24
N PHE A 271 -18.35 1.03 13.85
CA PHE A 271 -19.47 1.03 14.79
C PHE A 271 -19.65 -0.32 15.50
N ASP A 272 -19.16 -1.41 14.91
CA ASP A 272 -19.20 -2.76 15.48
C ASP A 272 -18.01 -3.06 16.42
N ALA A 273 -16.96 -2.24 16.39
CA ALA A 273 -15.73 -2.43 17.18
C ALA A 273 -15.82 -1.81 18.58
#